data_2f865b8854e01ae643c3d9aaf4aeeb15
#
_entry.id   2f865b8854e01ae643c3d9aaf4aeeb15
#
_cell.length_a   1.000
_cell.length_b   1.000
_cell.length_c   1.000
_cell.angle_alpha   90.00
_cell.angle_beta   90.00
_cell.angle_gamma   90.00
#
_symmetry.space_group_name_H-M   'P 1'
#
loop_
_entity.id
_entity.type
_entity.pdbx_description
1 polymer ?
#
loop_
_entity_poly.entity_id
_entity_poly.type
_entity_poly.pdbx_seq_one_letter_code
_entity_poly.pdbx_strand_id
1 'polypeptide(L)'
;MDPYHFGLISSNLSFFPRSLVIHDGAEYALAETAGGARLVVLAPSRSSVLDAFEGERSELGDQTLLMGTLSPHNAAALRVRLPWLQPRLLGLRTSVGLGDRLGLATPGHVRAIRMVQGKIAPIFAQQSIREMTRTRRTPQQVMDDATWGVFAEGWRDGFGADADHLKTPEDIDACLAAGFTFFTIDPGAQVNNLAETASLIDLRRLVDRLPVEVQPRASGLLGKGFDIDGLWLTFSEATLLKATAKYGQAIAHVAAMYRHLEQTATPRPFELEVSVDETDQPTSHTEHLYLASELKRLGVKWVSLAPRYVGRFEKGVDYIGDLAAFEADFAGHTAIARQFGPYKLSLHSGSDKFSIYPSANRLARGLVHLKTAGTSYLEALRTIAARDPDLFQEIYAFARERYPDDKVSYHVSAELEKAPLPEDVTAWDGLLEQFDAREILHVTFGSVLSDQTSDGQRRFFDRLMAVLHANPEAYAANLERHFVRHLQPFTENVP
;
A
#
# COMPACT_ATOMS: atom_id res chain seq x y z
N MET A 1 39.58 6.99 -10.23
CA MET A 1 39.14 8.38 -10.37
C MET A 1 37.67 8.39 -10.10
N ASP A 2 37.23 9.23 -9.19
CA ASP A 2 35.80 9.43 -8.95
C ASP A 2 35.21 10.02 -10.24
N PRO A 3 34.20 9.38 -10.88
CA PRO A 3 33.62 9.89 -12.11
C PRO A 3 32.78 11.15 -11.89
N TYR A 4 32.52 11.52 -10.62
CA TYR A 4 31.71 12.67 -10.24
C TYR A 4 32.55 13.90 -9.91
N HIS A 5 32.15 15.07 -10.43
CA HIS A 5 32.77 16.35 -10.08
C HIS A 5 32.33 16.86 -8.70
N PHE A 6 31.35 16.24 -8.06
CA PHE A 6 30.92 16.57 -6.70
C PHE A 6 32.06 16.48 -5.66
N GLY A 7 33.09 15.66 -5.88
CA GLY A 7 34.29 15.62 -5.05
C GLY A 7 35.08 16.95 -4.99
N LEU A 8 34.82 17.85 -5.93
CA LEU A 8 35.38 19.20 -5.98
C LEU A 8 34.57 20.24 -5.23
N ILE A 9 33.32 19.87 -4.83
CA ILE A 9 32.35 20.77 -4.22
C ILE A 9 32.41 20.58 -2.71
N SER A 10 33.02 21.54 -2.04
CA SER A 10 32.96 21.83 -0.59
C SER A 10 33.00 20.64 0.38
N SER A 11 33.98 20.68 1.28
CA SER A 11 34.10 19.79 2.45
C SER A 11 32.94 19.78 3.44
N ASN A 12 31.82 20.49 3.14
CA ASN A 12 30.69 20.71 4.03
C ASN A 12 29.41 19.98 3.61
N LEU A 13 29.39 19.23 2.47
CA LEU A 13 28.25 18.47 2.01
C LEU A 13 28.48 16.97 2.20
N SER A 14 27.57 16.32 2.89
CA SER A 14 27.54 14.85 3.01
C SER A 14 26.55 14.29 2.00
N PHE A 15 27.06 13.71 0.92
CA PHE A 15 26.21 13.14 -0.13
C PHE A 15 25.64 11.78 0.29
N PHE A 16 24.42 11.50 -0.16
CA PHE A 16 23.84 10.15 -0.14
C PHE A 16 24.51 9.33 -1.28
N PRO A 17 25.40 8.39 -0.98
CA PRO A 17 26.29 7.82 -2.01
C PRO A 17 25.53 7.10 -3.14
N ARG A 18 24.37 6.52 -2.84
CA ARG A 18 23.57 5.78 -3.82
C ARG A 18 22.73 6.69 -4.72
N SER A 19 22.53 7.96 -4.33
CA SER A 19 21.80 8.94 -5.13
C SER A 19 22.64 9.55 -6.25
N LEU A 20 23.97 9.35 -6.23
CA LEU A 20 24.88 9.89 -7.24
C LEU A 20 24.57 9.28 -8.62
N VAL A 21 24.22 10.12 -9.59
CA VAL A 21 23.93 9.70 -10.97
C VAL A 21 24.33 10.77 -11.97
N ILE A 22 24.91 10.33 -13.10
CA ILE A 22 25.16 11.17 -14.29
C ILE A 22 24.10 10.82 -15.33
N HIS A 23 23.40 11.82 -15.83
CA HIS A 23 22.40 11.67 -16.88
C HIS A 23 22.31 12.96 -17.71
N ASP A 24 22.26 12.84 -19.04
CA ASP A 24 22.12 13.96 -19.98
C ASP A 24 23.13 15.10 -19.75
N GLY A 25 24.38 14.74 -19.40
CA GLY A 25 25.46 15.71 -19.18
C GLY A 25 25.34 16.52 -17.89
N ALA A 26 24.46 16.12 -16.98
CA ALA A 26 24.34 16.67 -15.64
C ALA A 26 24.56 15.59 -14.57
N GLU A 27 25.02 16.01 -13.40
CA GLU A 27 25.17 15.17 -12.22
C GLU A 27 24.06 15.51 -11.23
N TYR A 28 23.44 14.49 -10.65
CA TYR A 28 22.36 14.62 -9.67
C TYR A 28 22.73 13.87 -8.40
N ALA A 29 22.41 14.44 -7.26
CA ALA A 29 22.59 13.80 -5.97
C ALA A 29 21.62 14.35 -4.92
N LEU A 30 21.50 13.64 -3.80
CA LEU A 30 21.04 14.20 -2.54
C LEU A 30 22.25 14.48 -1.64
N ALA A 31 22.19 15.58 -0.91
CA ALA A 31 23.17 15.91 0.10
C ALA A 31 22.47 16.31 1.41
N GLU A 32 23.04 15.89 2.53
CA GLU A 32 22.66 16.35 3.85
C GLU A 32 23.32 17.70 4.14
N THR A 33 22.53 18.63 4.65
CA THR A 33 22.98 19.97 5.06
C THR A 33 22.49 20.26 6.48
N ALA A 34 22.97 21.35 7.09
CA ALA A 34 22.45 21.80 8.38
C ALA A 34 20.93 22.10 8.36
N GLY A 35 20.37 22.38 7.18
CA GLY A 35 18.93 22.62 6.97
C GLY A 35 18.18 21.39 6.45
N GLY A 36 18.72 20.18 6.58
CA GLY A 36 18.15 18.92 6.10
C GLY A 36 18.60 18.57 4.67
N ALA A 37 18.04 17.49 4.14
CA ALA A 37 18.39 16.98 2.82
C ALA A 37 18.05 17.98 1.69
N ARG A 38 18.93 18.05 0.68
CA ARG A 38 18.78 18.92 -0.50
C ARG A 38 19.05 18.13 -1.78
N LEU A 39 18.31 18.48 -2.83
CA LEU A 39 18.65 18.10 -4.18
C LEU A 39 19.85 18.91 -4.65
N VAL A 40 20.86 18.25 -5.19
CA VAL A 40 22.03 18.88 -5.79
C VAL A 40 22.10 18.50 -7.25
N VAL A 41 22.13 19.48 -8.14
CA VAL A 41 22.30 19.29 -9.58
C VAL A 41 23.49 20.10 -10.05
N LEU A 42 24.46 19.45 -10.70
CA LEU A 42 25.60 20.08 -11.31
C LEU A 42 25.58 19.89 -12.82
N ALA A 43 25.64 20.96 -13.57
CA ALA A 43 25.59 20.91 -15.04
C ALA A 43 26.41 22.06 -15.63
N PRO A 44 26.85 21.95 -16.92
CA PRO A 44 27.47 23.08 -17.62
C PRO A 44 26.64 24.35 -17.53
N SER A 45 27.24 25.51 -17.32
CA SER A 45 26.53 26.79 -17.05
C SER A 45 25.57 27.22 -18.18
N ARG A 46 25.73 26.67 -19.38
CA ARG A 46 24.81 26.90 -20.52
C ARG A 46 23.77 25.81 -20.69
N SER A 47 23.67 24.84 -19.79
CA SER A 47 22.74 23.73 -19.87
C SER A 47 21.35 24.16 -19.47
N SER A 48 20.34 23.85 -20.28
CA SER A 48 18.93 24.05 -19.96
C SER A 48 18.39 23.02 -18.94
N VAL A 49 19.19 22.05 -18.52
CA VAL A 49 18.78 21.06 -17.52
C VAL A 49 18.41 21.75 -16.21
N LEU A 50 19.18 22.77 -15.80
CA LEU A 50 18.95 23.49 -14.55
C LEU A 50 17.64 24.29 -14.53
N ASP A 51 17.07 24.63 -15.69
CA ASP A 51 15.81 25.38 -15.77
C ASP A 51 14.59 24.56 -15.38
N ALA A 52 14.74 23.23 -15.31
CA ALA A 52 13.69 22.33 -14.83
C ALA A 52 13.56 22.31 -13.30
N PHE A 53 14.56 22.83 -12.57
CA PHE A 53 14.64 22.74 -11.12
C PHE A 53 14.61 24.11 -10.46
N GLU A 54 14.01 24.19 -9.29
CA GLU A 54 14.05 25.34 -8.41
C GLU A 54 15.09 25.17 -7.31
N GLY A 55 15.84 26.25 -7.02
CA GLY A 55 16.91 26.23 -6.01
C GLY A 55 17.90 27.39 -6.19
N GLU A 56 18.83 27.47 -5.26
CA GLU A 56 19.93 28.45 -5.31
C GLU A 56 20.99 27.96 -6.30
N ARG A 57 21.48 28.88 -7.14
CA ARG A 57 22.54 28.62 -8.13
C ARG A 57 23.82 29.25 -7.75
N SER A 58 24.92 28.52 -7.93
CA SER A 58 26.30 29.00 -7.70
C SER A 58 27.19 28.59 -8.87
N GLU A 59 27.96 29.53 -9.41
CA GLU A 59 28.89 29.28 -10.51
C GLU A 59 30.18 28.61 -9.99
N LEU A 60 30.60 27.55 -10.69
CA LEU A 60 31.79 26.75 -10.40
C LEU A 60 32.60 26.57 -11.68
N GLY A 61 33.35 27.61 -12.07
CA GLY A 61 34.09 27.60 -13.34
C GLY A 61 33.17 27.64 -14.55
N ASP A 62 33.16 26.59 -15.36
CA ASP A 62 32.28 26.39 -16.52
C ASP A 62 31.00 25.63 -16.21
N GLN A 63 30.83 25.29 -14.93
CA GLN A 63 29.63 24.58 -14.44
C GLN A 63 28.83 25.46 -13.47
N THR A 64 27.55 25.13 -13.32
CA THR A 64 26.64 25.71 -12.33
C THR A 64 26.12 24.63 -11.42
N LEU A 65 26.25 24.86 -10.12
CA LEU A 65 25.65 24.05 -9.06
C LEU A 65 24.28 24.65 -8.70
N LEU A 66 23.26 23.79 -8.67
CA LEU A 66 21.94 24.11 -8.14
C LEU A 66 21.72 23.31 -6.85
N MET A 67 21.30 23.99 -5.78
CA MET A 67 20.87 23.38 -4.51
C MET A 67 19.39 23.71 -4.27
N GLY A 68 18.53 22.70 -4.37
CA GLY A 68 17.08 22.83 -4.24
C GLY A 68 16.52 22.08 -3.02
N THR A 69 15.35 22.50 -2.57
CA THR A 69 14.57 21.76 -1.58
C THR A 69 13.97 20.50 -2.20
N LEU A 70 13.54 19.54 -1.35
CA LEU A 70 12.82 18.34 -1.80
C LEU A 70 11.34 18.68 -2.08
N SER A 71 11.11 19.69 -2.92
CA SER A 71 9.79 20.19 -3.26
C SER A 71 9.05 19.26 -4.27
N PRO A 72 7.72 19.36 -4.36
CA PRO A 72 6.94 18.67 -5.39
C PRO A 72 7.40 19.01 -6.82
N HIS A 73 7.78 20.27 -7.07
CA HIS A 73 8.31 20.70 -8.36
C HIS A 73 9.59 19.94 -8.71
N ASN A 74 10.58 19.91 -7.80
CA ASN A 74 11.82 19.21 -8.00
C ASN A 74 11.66 17.70 -8.12
N ALA A 75 10.73 17.10 -7.36
CA ALA A 75 10.39 15.68 -7.49
C ALA A 75 9.81 15.35 -8.87
N ALA A 76 8.89 16.18 -9.37
CA ALA A 76 8.32 16.02 -10.70
C ALA A 76 9.37 16.19 -11.81
N ALA A 77 10.22 17.22 -11.71
CA ALA A 77 11.31 17.44 -12.64
C ALA A 77 12.31 16.27 -12.65
N LEU A 78 12.62 15.73 -11.47
CA LEU A 78 13.53 14.60 -11.33
C LEU A 78 12.95 13.32 -11.98
N ARG A 79 11.63 13.03 -11.81
CA ARG A 79 10.96 11.92 -12.49
C ARG A 79 10.98 12.06 -14.01
N VAL A 80 10.91 13.28 -14.53
CA VAL A 80 11.00 13.54 -15.98
C VAL A 80 12.44 13.31 -16.48
N ARG A 81 13.42 13.79 -15.74
CA ARG A 81 14.85 13.70 -16.12
C ARG A 81 15.43 12.31 -15.92
N LEU A 82 14.98 11.59 -14.88
CA LEU A 82 15.44 10.25 -14.54
C LEU A 82 14.28 9.25 -14.65
N PRO A 83 14.00 8.69 -15.85
CA PRO A 83 12.80 7.87 -16.11
C PRO A 83 12.66 6.64 -15.21
N TRP A 84 13.74 6.15 -14.60
CA TRP A 84 13.71 5.05 -13.64
C TRP A 84 13.04 5.43 -12.30
N LEU A 85 12.80 6.72 -12.04
CA LEU A 85 12.01 7.23 -10.91
C LEU A 85 10.49 7.27 -11.19
N GLN A 86 10.07 6.98 -12.42
CA GLN A 86 8.64 6.87 -12.74
C GLN A 86 8.12 5.49 -12.36
N PRO A 87 6.94 5.42 -11.70
CA PRO A 87 6.27 4.15 -11.46
C PRO A 87 5.97 3.39 -12.75
N ARG A 88 5.99 2.07 -12.68
CA ARG A 88 5.73 1.16 -13.81
C ARG A 88 4.57 0.23 -13.52
N LEU A 89 3.99 -0.33 -14.56
CA LEU A 89 3.11 -1.48 -14.44
C LEU A 89 3.92 -2.71 -14.01
N LEU A 90 3.36 -3.49 -13.11
CA LEU A 90 4.03 -4.66 -12.53
C LEU A 90 3.53 -5.99 -13.13
N GLY A 91 2.38 -5.97 -13.81
CA GLY A 91 1.76 -7.14 -14.39
C GLY A 91 1.38 -8.19 -13.35
N LEU A 92 1.57 -9.44 -13.73
CA LEU A 92 1.24 -10.58 -12.88
C LEU A 92 2.38 -11.02 -11.95
N ARG A 93 3.47 -10.26 -11.87
CA ARG A 93 4.56 -10.58 -10.92
C ARG A 93 4.04 -10.53 -9.49
N THR A 94 4.53 -11.44 -8.64
CA THR A 94 4.37 -11.27 -7.18
C THR A 94 4.77 -9.86 -6.81
N SER A 95 3.92 -9.15 -6.07
CA SER A 95 4.13 -7.74 -5.74
C SER A 95 3.78 -7.43 -4.29
N VAL A 96 4.40 -6.39 -3.76
CA VAL A 96 4.16 -5.94 -2.39
C VAL A 96 3.97 -4.43 -2.35
N GLY A 97 2.85 -3.99 -1.77
CA GLY A 97 2.61 -2.60 -1.41
C GLY A 97 3.23 -2.30 -0.05
N LEU A 98 4.19 -1.38 -0.03
CA LEU A 98 4.98 -0.99 1.13
C LEU A 98 4.53 0.40 1.59
N GLY A 99 3.46 0.45 2.39
CA GLY A 99 2.85 1.70 2.82
C GLY A 99 3.74 2.52 3.74
N ASP A 100 3.64 3.84 3.60
CA ASP A 100 4.41 4.81 4.37
C ASP A 100 3.55 5.97 4.85
N ARG A 101 3.13 5.95 6.11
CA ARG A 101 2.29 6.99 6.72
C ARG A 101 3.04 8.27 7.06
N LEU A 102 4.38 8.24 7.08
CA LEU A 102 5.22 9.33 7.54
C LEU A 102 6.08 9.98 6.42
N GLY A 103 6.22 9.30 5.28
CA GLY A 103 7.03 9.77 4.16
C GLY A 103 8.53 9.50 4.30
N LEU A 104 8.94 8.66 5.25
CA LEU A 104 10.35 8.39 5.56
C LEU A 104 10.75 6.91 5.42
N ALA A 105 9.81 6.02 5.09
CA ALA A 105 10.05 4.58 5.14
C ALA A 105 10.72 4.01 3.88
N THR A 106 10.59 4.67 2.74
CA THR A 106 11.04 4.14 1.45
C THR A 106 12.51 3.68 1.43
N PRO A 107 13.49 4.35 2.07
CA PRO A 107 14.86 3.83 2.13
C PRO A 107 14.96 2.44 2.75
N GLY A 108 14.29 2.19 3.88
CA GLY A 108 14.26 0.88 4.52
C GLY A 108 13.53 -0.18 3.68
N HIS A 109 12.44 0.21 3.00
CA HIS A 109 11.72 -0.66 2.06
C HIS A 109 12.61 -1.11 0.90
N VAL A 110 13.36 -0.17 0.29
CA VAL A 110 14.30 -0.47 -0.79
C VAL A 110 15.38 -1.45 -0.32
N ARG A 111 15.92 -1.25 0.89
CA ARG A 111 16.92 -2.16 1.48
C ARG A 111 16.34 -3.56 1.66
N ALA A 112 15.12 -3.69 2.20
CA ALA A 112 14.46 -4.99 2.34
C ALA A 112 14.25 -5.69 0.99
N ILE A 113 13.80 -4.98 -0.05
CA ILE A 113 13.64 -5.54 -1.40
C ILE A 113 14.98 -5.99 -1.99
N ARG A 114 16.07 -5.28 -1.75
CA ARG A 114 17.41 -5.73 -2.18
C ARG A 114 17.84 -7.02 -1.53
N MET A 115 17.51 -7.23 -0.24
CA MET A 115 17.83 -8.47 0.47
C MET A 115 17.19 -9.70 -0.18
N VAL A 116 16.03 -9.55 -0.80
CA VAL A 116 15.33 -10.61 -1.53
C VAL A 116 15.64 -10.60 -3.04
N GLN A 117 16.69 -9.90 -3.44
CA GLN A 117 17.24 -9.89 -4.81
C GLN A 117 16.22 -9.46 -5.89
N GLY A 118 15.27 -8.59 -5.55
CA GLY A 118 14.28 -8.08 -6.50
C GLY A 118 13.31 -9.11 -7.07
N LYS A 119 13.19 -10.30 -6.47
CA LYS A 119 12.25 -11.35 -6.91
C LYS A 119 10.80 -10.92 -6.80
N ILE A 120 10.51 -9.99 -5.90
CA ILE A 120 9.17 -9.41 -5.66
C ILE A 120 9.16 -8.00 -6.22
N ALA A 121 8.11 -7.65 -6.96
CA ALA A 121 7.95 -6.32 -7.51
C ALA A 121 7.45 -5.35 -6.41
N PRO A 122 8.24 -4.31 -6.05
CA PRO A 122 7.83 -3.37 -5.00
C PRO A 122 6.86 -2.32 -5.52
N ILE A 123 5.97 -1.87 -4.63
CA ILE A 123 5.18 -0.67 -4.75
C ILE A 123 5.58 0.22 -3.57
N PHE A 124 6.33 1.31 -3.83
CA PHE A 124 6.82 2.19 -2.78
C PHE A 124 5.86 3.34 -2.48
N ALA A 125 5.14 3.85 -3.48
CA ALA A 125 4.04 4.78 -3.26
C ALA A 125 2.75 3.98 -3.06
N GLN A 126 2.39 3.66 -1.80
CA GLN A 126 1.18 2.90 -1.48
C GLN A 126 0.50 3.50 -0.26
N GLN A 127 -0.72 4.02 -0.44
CA GLN A 127 -1.52 4.59 0.63
C GLN A 127 -3.00 4.58 0.26
N SER A 128 -3.87 4.26 1.22
CA SER A 128 -5.31 4.39 1.02
C SER A 128 -5.77 5.84 1.20
N ILE A 129 -6.88 6.19 0.55
CA ILE A 129 -7.52 7.51 0.73
C ILE A 129 -7.82 7.78 2.21
N ARG A 130 -8.31 6.77 2.94
CA ARG A 130 -8.56 6.86 4.39
C ARG A 130 -7.30 7.19 5.18
N GLU A 131 -6.17 6.57 4.86
CA GLU A 131 -4.89 6.85 5.54
C GLU A 131 -4.36 8.23 5.17
N MET A 132 -4.43 8.63 3.89
CA MET A 132 -4.04 9.97 3.47
C MET A 132 -4.84 11.05 4.21
N THR A 133 -6.16 10.88 4.33
CA THR A 133 -7.02 11.80 5.11
C THR A 133 -6.59 11.87 6.58
N ARG A 134 -6.36 10.72 7.22
CA ARG A 134 -5.96 10.66 8.65
C ARG A 134 -4.57 11.22 8.91
N THR A 135 -3.65 11.10 7.97
CA THR A 135 -2.29 11.65 8.07
C THR A 135 -2.17 13.07 7.52
N ARG A 136 -3.26 13.61 6.96
CA ARG A 136 -3.30 14.92 6.26
C ARG A 136 -2.29 15.01 5.12
N ARG A 137 -2.09 13.91 4.41
CA ARG A 137 -1.22 13.82 3.22
C ARG A 137 -2.05 13.77 1.95
N THR A 138 -1.49 14.27 0.86
CA THR A 138 -2.08 14.20 -0.48
C THR A 138 -1.48 13.05 -1.29
N PRO A 139 -2.15 12.56 -2.36
CA PRO A 139 -1.55 11.60 -3.30
C PRO A 139 -0.21 12.07 -3.85
N GLN A 140 -0.08 13.38 -4.13
CA GLN A 140 1.18 13.97 -4.61
C GLN A 140 2.31 13.82 -3.59
N GLN A 141 2.06 14.11 -2.31
CA GLN A 141 3.06 13.93 -1.26
C GLN A 141 3.50 12.48 -1.11
N VAL A 142 2.56 11.52 -1.19
CA VAL A 142 2.91 10.08 -1.14
C VAL A 142 3.83 9.70 -2.30
N MET A 143 3.54 10.18 -3.50
CA MET A 143 4.37 9.95 -4.68
C MET A 143 5.75 10.59 -4.56
N ASP A 144 5.82 11.84 -4.08
CA ASP A 144 7.07 12.59 -3.98
C ASP A 144 7.99 11.99 -2.90
N ASP A 145 7.45 11.62 -1.74
CA ASP A 145 8.22 10.96 -0.68
C ASP A 145 8.81 9.62 -1.15
N ALA A 146 8.02 8.83 -1.88
CA ALA A 146 8.53 7.61 -2.51
C ALA A 146 9.63 7.92 -3.55
N THR A 147 9.47 8.97 -4.36
CA THR A 147 10.48 9.40 -5.34
C THR A 147 11.80 9.75 -4.65
N TRP A 148 11.75 10.54 -3.58
CA TRP A 148 12.96 10.93 -2.83
C TRP A 148 13.64 9.73 -2.18
N GLY A 149 12.91 8.81 -1.58
CA GLY A 149 13.47 7.60 -0.99
C GLY A 149 14.08 6.65 -2.01
N VAL A 150 13.42 6.46 -3.16
CA VAL A 150 13.92 5.67 -4.30
C VAL A 150 15.20 6.30 -4.86
N PHE A 151 15.24 7.64 -4.98
CA PHE A 151 16.42 8.36 -5.44
C PHE A 151 17.57 8.29 -4.43
N ALA A 152 17.29 8.50 -3.14
CA ALA A 152 18.28 8.38 -2.05
C ALA A 152 19.00 7.02 -2.06
N GLU A 153 18.24 5.96 -2.26
CA GLU A 153 18.75 4.58 -2.31
C GLU A 153 19.21 4.15 -3.71
N GLY A 154 19.03 4.95 -4.75
CA GLY A 154 19.45 4.63 -6.12
C GLY A 154 18.84 3.33 -6.65
N TRP A 155 17.55 3.08 -6.36
CA TRP A 155 16.84 1.91 -6.84
C TRP A 155 16.42 2.09 -8.30
N ARG A 156 16.88 1.20 -9.22
CA ARG A 156 16.69 1.33 -10.68
C ARG A 156 15.89 0.19 -11.30
N ASP A 157 15.50 -0.84 -10.52
CA ASP A 157 14.84 -2.04 -11.05
C ASP A 157 13.32 -1.87 -11.24
N GLY A 158 12.84 -0.62 -11.07
CA GLY A 158 11.43 -0.25 -11.23
C GLY A 158 10.60 -0.54 -9.99
N PHE A 159 9.50 0.19 -9.88
CA PHE A 159 8.53 0.07 -8.80
C PHE A 159 7.15 0.49 -9.30
N GLY A 160 6.08 0.06 -8.61
CA GLY A 160 4.71 0.48 -8.84
C GLY A 160 4.27 1.58 -7.88
N ALA A 161 3.12 2.16 -8.17
CA ALA A 161 2.44 3.11 -7.29
C ALA A 161 0.96 2.74 -7.19
N ASP A 162 0.49 2.37 -5.97
CA ASP A 162 -0.85 1.88 -5.68
C ASP A 162 -1.69 2.94 -4.98
N ALA A 163 -2.69 3.41 -5.68
CA ALA A 163 -3.79 4.20 -5.15
C ALA A 163 -4.81 3.25 -4.51
N ASP A 164 -4.70 3.07 -3.20
CA ASP A 164 -5.38 2.02 -2.48
C ASP A 164 -6.78 2.45 -1.97
N HIS A 165 -7.77 1.56 -2.10
CA HIS A 165 -9.17 1.74 -1.64
C HIS A 165 -9.86 3.01 -2.15
N LEU A 166 -9.90 3.17 -3.48
CA LEU A 166 -10.62 4.27 -4.14
C LEU A 166 -12.12 3.99 -4.16
N LYS A 167 -12.92 5.01 -3.83
CA LYS A 167 -14.38 4.90 -3.70
C LYS A 167 -15.14 5.79 -4.67
N THR A 168 -14.51 6.84 -5.18
CA THR A 168 -15.14 7.82 -6.06
C THR A 168 -14.28 8.12 -7.29
N PRO A 169 -14.88 8.65 -8.38
CA PRO A 169 -14.11 9.12 -9.53
C PRO A 169 -13.09 10.21 -9.18
N GLU A 170 -13.39 11.07 -8.22
CA GLU A 170 -12.49 12.14 -7.77
C GLU A 170 -11.24 11.59 -7.10
N ASP A 171 -11.36 10.44 -6.39
CA ASP A 171 -10.21 9.74 -5.83
C ASP A 171 -9.27 9.26 -6.95
N ILE A 172 -9.86 8.71 -8.03
CA ILE A 172 -9.11 8.29 -9.24
C ILE A 172 -8.38 9.49 -9.84
N ASP A 173 -9.09 10.60 -10.09
CA ASP A 173 -8.54 11.78 -10.74
C ASP A 173 -7.36 12.37 -9.96
N ALA A 174 -7.49 12.47 -8.63
CA ALA A 174 -6.43 12.96 -7.76
C ALA A 174 -5.17 12.07 -7.79
N CYS A 175 -5.35 10.75 -7.73
CA CYS A 175 -4.24 9.80 -7.78
C CYS A 175 -3.61 9.72 -9.19
N LEU A 176 -4.42 9.79 -10.24
CA LEU A 176 -3.96 9.81 -11.62
C LEU A 176 -3.11 11.05 -11.92
N ALA A 177 -3.53 12.22 -11.40
CA ALA A 177 -2.77 13.47 -11.49
C ALA A 177 -1.41 13.37 -10.80
N ALA A 178 -1.33 12.66 -9.66
CA ALA A 178 -0.09 12.43 -8.94
C ALA A 178 0.84 11.37 -9.60
N GLY A 179 0.35 10.64 -10.62
CA GLY A 179 1.16 9.68 -11.38
C GLY A 179 1.09 8.24 -10.88
N PHE A 180 0.05 7.87 -10.13
CA PHE A 180 -0.18 6.47 -9.75
C PHE A 180 -0.46 5.61 -10.99
N THR A 181 -0.09 4.32 -10.90
CA THR A 181 -0.16 3.37 -12.01
C THR A 181 -0.99 2.12 -11.69
N PHE A 182 -1.29 1.88 -10.41
CA PHE A 182 -2.10 0.78 -9.93
C PHE A 182 -3.24 1.36 -9.09
N PHE A 183 -4.49 0.95 -9.37
CA PHE A 183 -5.69 1.54 -8.78
C PHE A 183 -6.54 0.43 -8.15
N THR A 184 -6.70 0.47 -6.84
CA THR A 184 -7.55 -0.46 -6.10
C THR A 184 -8.93 0.14 -5.89
N ILE A 185 -9.93 -0.37 -6.59
CA ILE A 185 -11.31 0.05 -6.41
C ILE A 185 -11.93 -0.75 -5.26
N ASP A 186 -12.49 -0.03 -4.30
CA ASP A 186 -13.19 -0.57 -3.13
C ASP A 186 -14.69 -0.28 -3.21
N PRO A 187 -15.50 -1.26 -3.66
CA PRO A 187 -16.95 -1.14 -3.70
C PRO A 187 -17.60 -1.57 -2.37
N GLY A 188 -16.92 -1.60 -1.24
CA GLY A 188 -17.43 -2.11 0.03
C GLY A 188 -18.76 -1.50 0.47
N ALA A 189 -18.95 -0.17 0.25
CA ALA A 189 -20.22 0.50 0.53
C ALA A 189 -21.39 0.04 -0.34
N GLN A 190 -21.14 -0.63 -1.47
CA GLN A 190 -22.13 -1.16 -2.40
C GLN A 190 -22.39 -2.66 -2.22
N VAL A 191 -21.67 -3.32 -1.32
CA VAL A 191 -21.94 -4.73 -0.96
C VAL A 191 -23.14 -4.80 -0.04
N ASN A 192 -24.09 -5.68 -0.35
CA ASN A 192 -25.29 -5.87 0.44
C ASN A 192 -25.18 -7.13 1.31
N ASN A 193 -24.70 -6.97 2.54
CA ASN A 193 -24.54 -8.07 3.50
C ASN A 193 -25.89 -8.69 3.93
N LEU A 194 -27.02 -8.00 3.79
CA LEU A 194 -28.34 -8.57 4.08
C LEU A 194 -28.68 -9.78 3.20
N ALA A 195 -28.05 -9.91 2.03
CA ALA A 195 -28.21 -11.05 1.14
C ALA A 195 -27.80 -12.39 1.78
N GLU A 196 -26.96 -12.37 2.83
CA GLU A 196 -26.49 -13.59 3.51
C GLU A 196 -27.63 -14.38 4.17
N THR A 197 -28.59 -13.68 4.76
CA THR A 197 -29.71 -14.28 5.54
C THR A 197 -31.08 -14.07 4.90
N ALA A 198 -31.12 -13.39 3.74
CA ALA A 198 -32.38 -13.06 3.07
C ALA A 198 -33.10 -14.29 2.52
N SER A 199 -34.43 -14.29 2.58
CA SER A 199 -35.27 -15.31 1.93
C SER A 199 -35.18 -15.20 0.40
N LEU A 200 -35.54 -16.28 -0.34
CA LEU A 200 -35.59 -16.23 -1.81
C LEU A 200 -36.46 -15.10 -2.35
N ILE A 201 -37.60 -14.82 -1.66
CA ILE A 201 -38.52 -13.75 -2.04
C ILE A 201 -37.83 -12.39 -1.88
N ASP A 202 -37.09 -12.18 -0.78
CA ASP A 202 -36.40 -10.93 -0.53
C ASP A 202 -35.19 -10.78 -1.46
N LEU A 203 -34.46 -11.86 -1.74
CA LEU A 203 -33.38 -11.84 -2.73
C LEU A 203 -33.88 -11.40 -4.11
N ARG A 204 -35.02 -11.90 -4.58
CA ARG A 204 -35.65 -11.46 -5.83
C ARG A 204 -35.96 -9.96 -5.80
N ARG A 205 -36.55 -9.45 -4.70
CA ARG A 205 -36.86 -8.03 -4.52
C ARG A 205 -35.60 -7.15 -4.53
N LEU A 206 -34.50 -7.62 -3.91
CA LEU A 206 -33.20 -6.91 -3.91
C LEU A 206 -32.64 -6.84 -5.31
N VAL A 207 -32.65 -7.95 -6.03
CA VAL A 207 -32.10 -8.04 -7.39
C VAL A 207 -32.92 -7.23 -8.40
N ASP A 208 -34.25 -7.15 -8.26
CA ASP A 208 -35.11 -6.35 -9.15
C ASP A 208 -34.82 -4.83 -9.10
N ARG A 209 -34.13 -4.35 -8.03
CA ARG A 209 -33.73 -2.95 -7.86
C ARG A 209 -32.36 -2.64 -8.46
N LEU A 210 -31.61 -3.65 -8.86
CA LEU A 210 -30.26 -3.48 -9.41
C LEU A 210 -30.32 -2.96 -10.86
N PRO A 211 -29.27 -2.29 -11.32
CA PRO A 211 -29.10 -1.93 -12.73
C PRO A 211 -29.29 -3.16 -13.61
N VAL A 212 -29.97 -2.97 -14.76
CA VAL A 212 -30.32 -4.07 -15.68
C VAL A 212 -29.10 -4.87 -16.13
N GLU A 213 -27.95 -4.19 -16.29
CA GLU A 213 -26.70 -4.80 -16.72
C GLU A 213 -26.11 -5.83 -15.75
N VAL A 214 -26.50 -5.79 -14.45
CA VAL A 214 -26.03 -6.73 -13.40
C VAL A 214 -27.14 -7.64 -12.86
N GLN A 215 -28.31 -7.65 -13.45
CA GLN A 215 -29.39 -8.57 -13.06
C GLN A 215 -29.09 -10.03 -13.49
N PRO A 216 -29.58 -11.05 -12.78
CA PRO A 216 -29.25 -12.47 -13.03
C PRO A 216 -29.43 -12.93 -14.47
N ARG A 217 -30.48 -12.41 -15.14
CA ARG A 217 -30.76 -12.73 -16.55
C ARG A 217 -29.64 -12.23 -17.51
N ALA A 218 -28.91 -11.19 -17.13
CA ALA A 218 -27.81 -10.65 -17.94
C ALA A 218 -26.53 -11.49 -17.78
N SER A 219 -26.34 -12.17 -16.64
CA SER A 219 -25.13 -12.95 -16.37
C SER A 219 -24.98 -14.21 -17.23
N GLY A 220 -26.11 -14.82 -17.60
CA GLY A 220 -26.14 -16.11 -18.32
C GLY A 220 -25.54 -17.27 -17.51
N LEU A 221 -25.46 -17.17 -16.17
CA LEU A 221 -24.88 -18.19 -15.29
C LEU A 221 -25.89 -19.20 -14.75
N LEU A 222 -27.18 -18.88 -14.75
CA LEU A 222 -28.23 -19.74 -14.23
C LEU A 222 -28.15 -21.17 -14.80
N GLY A 223 -28.10 -22.15 -13.94
CA GLY A 223 -28.04 -23.58 -14.27
C GLY A 223 -26.70 -24.07 -14.77
N LYS A 224 -25.68 -23.18 -14.86
CA LYS A 224 -24.33 -23.59 -15.27
C LYS A 224 -23.58 -24.22 -14.10
N GLY A 225 -22.75 -25.23 -14.43
CA GLY A 225 -21.77 -25.82 -13.56
C GLY A 225 -20.36 -25.64 -14.13
N PHE A 226 -19.39 -25.50 -13.24
CA PHE A 226 -17.98 -25.31 -13.56
C PHE A 226 -17.15 -26.30 -12.76
N ASP A 227 -16.29 -27.04 -13.46
CA ASP A 227 -15.19 -27.80 -12.84
C ASP A 227 -13.93 -26.94 -12.90
N ILE A 228 -13.40 -26.60 -11.73
CA ILE A 228 -12.24 -25.73 -11.58
C ILE A 228 -11.20 -26.48 -10.76
N ASP A 229 -10.30 -27.19 -11.40
CA ASP A 229 -9.27 -28.01 -10.76
C ASP A 229 -9.88 -29.01 -9.73
N GLY A 230 -11.05 -29.64 -10.06
CA GLY A 230 -11.78 -30.55 -9.18
C GLY A 230 -12.73 -29.88 -8.17
N LEU A 231 -12.76 -28.56 -8.13
CA LEU A 231 -13.76 -27.79 -7.39
C LEU A 231 -15.02 -27.61 -8.27
N TRP A 232 -16.11 -28.33 -7.92
CA TRP A 232 -17.36 -28.23 -8.67
C TRP A 232 -18.26 -27.13 -8.13
N LEU A 233 -18.45 -26.06 -8.92
CA LEU A 233 -19.28 -24.91 -8.59
C LEU A 233 -20.51 -24.85 -9.51
N THR A 234 -21.69 -24.59 -8.92
CA THR A 234 -22.94 -24.49 -9.67
C THR A 234 -23.72 -23.23 -9.33
N PHE A 235 -24.41 -22.68 -10.32
CA PHE A 235 -25.32 -21.56 -10.14
C PHE A 235 -26.76 -22.04 -10.19
N SER A 236 -27.29 -22.53 -9.06
CA SER A 236 -28.73 -22.65 -8.86
C SER A 236 -29.38 -21.26 -8.84
N GLU A 237 -30.71 -21.20 -8.93
CA GLU A 237 -31.43 -19.93 -8.78
C GLU A 237 -31.06 -19.24 -7.45
N ALA A 238 -31.06 -20.01 -6.35
CA ALA A 238 -30.76 -19.47 -5.03
C ALA A 238 -29.32 -18.91 -4.92
N THR A 239 -28.34 -19.65 -5.41
CA THR A 239 -26.91 -19.20 -5.36
C THR A 239 -26.68 -18.00 -6.25
N LEU A 240 -27.28 -17.95 -7.44
CA LEU A 240 -27.14 -16.81 -8.33
C LEU A 240 -27.84 -15.57 -7.79
N LEU A 241 -29.08 -15.71 -7.26
CA LEU A 241 -29.80 -14.60 -6.64
C LEU A 241 -29.02 -14.04 -5.44
N LYS A 242 -28.46 -14.91 -4.60
CA LYS A 242 -27.67 -14.50 -3.44
C LYS A 242 -26.40 -13.72 -3.86
N ALA A 243 -25.61 -14.27 -4.76
CA ALA A 243 -24.41 -13.61 -5.27
C ALA A 243 -24.72 -12.26 -5.94
N THR A 244 -25.80 -12.22 -6.74
CA THR A 244 -26.26 -11.00 -7.41
C THR A 244 -26.78 -9.96 -6.41
N ALA A 245 -27.59 -10.35 -5.43
CA ALA A 245 -28.10 -9.44 -4.41
C ALA A 245 -26.97 -8.86 -3.55
N LYS A 246 -25.92 -9.66 -3.26
CA LYS A 246 -24.77 -9.24 -2.46
C LYS A 246 -23.83 -8.32 -3.25
N TYR A 247 -23.45 -8.70 -4.47
CA TYR A 247 -22.36 -8.06 -5.21
C TYR A 247 -22.80 -7.30 -6.46
N GLY A 248 -24.06 -7.39 -6.91
CA GLY A 248 -24.49 -6.77 -8.17
C GLY A 248 -24.25 -5.27 -8.22
N GLN A 249 -24.60 -4.54 -7.15
CA GLN A 249 -24.34 -3.10 -7.07
C GLN A 249 -22.85 -2.78 -7.00
N ALA A 250 -22.08 -3.61 -6.28
CA ALA A 250 -20.62 -3.48 -6.20
C ALA A 250 -19.95 -3.66 -7.57
N ILE A 251 -20.39 -4.65 -8.35
CA ILE A 251 -19.90 -4.88 -9.73
C ILE A 251 -20.26 -3.72 -10.64
N ALA A 252 -21.47 -3.19 -10.57
CA ALA A 252 -21.88 -2.01 -11.35
C ALA A 252 -21.00 -0.80 -11.02
N HIS A 253 -20.72 -0.59 -9.74
CA HIS A 253 -19.83 0.47 -9.27
C HIS A 253 -18.40 0.30 -9.82
N VAL A 254 -17.80 -0.91 -9.67
CA VAL A 254 -16.47 -1.20 -10.22
C VAL A 254 -16.42 -0.94 -11.72
N ALA A 255 -17.45 -1.38 -12.47
CA ALA A 255 -17.52 -1.15 -13.90
C ALA A 255 -17.61 0.34 -14.26
N ALA A 256 -18.34 1.13 -13.49
CA ALA A 256 -18.42 2.58 -13.68
C ALA A 256 -17.06 3.27 -13.38
N MET A 257 -16.42 2.93 -12.27
CA MET A 257 -15.10 3.43 -11.89
C MET A 257 -14.02 3.04 -12.93
N TYR A 258 -14.06 1.80 -13.42
CA TYR A 258 -13.15 1.35 -14.47
C TYR A 258 -13.32 2.15 -15.77
N ARG A 259 -14.57 2.37 -16.21
CA ARG A 259 -14.86 3.19 -17.41
C ARG A 259 -14.35 4.63 -17.24
N HIS A 260 -14.53 5.22 -16.07
CA HIS A 260 -14.00 6.55 -15.76
C HIS A 260 -12.46 6.55 -15.85
N LEU A 261 -11.80 5.59 -15.20
CA LEU A 261 -10.34 5.46 -15.24
C LEU A 261 -9.82 5.24 -16.67
N GLU A 262 -10.47 4.39 -17.47
CA GLU A 262 -10.09 4.13 -18.86
C GLU A 262 -10.18 5.40 -19.73
N GLN A 263 -11.19 6.24 -19.50
CA GLN A 263 -11.35 7.52 -20.20
C GLN A 263 -10.33 8.57 -19.77
N THR A 264 -10.09 8.72 -18.47
CA THR A 264 -9.24 9.78 -17.92
C THR A 264 -7.76 9.45 -17.97
N ALA A 265 -7.37 8.18 -17.91
CA ALA A 265 -5.98 7.76 -17.98
C ALA A 265 -5.40 7.80 -19.40
N THR A 266 -6.22 7.71 -20.45
CA THR A 266 -5.74 7.64 -21.85
C THR A 266 -4.84 8.83 -22.22
N PRO A 267 -3.63 8.63 -22.80
CA PRO A 267 -3.05 7.37 -23.27
C PRO A 267 -2.17 6.61 -22.25
N ARG A 268 -2.16 7.00 -20.99
CA ARG A 268 -1.32 6.37 -19.96
C ARG A 268 -1.86 4.99 -19.57
N PRO A 269 -1.05 3.93 -19.63
CA PRO A 269 -1.48 2.61 -19.19
C PRO A 269 -1.59 2.54 -17.66
N PHE A 270 -2.50 1.70 -17.17
CA PHE A 270 -2.74 1.48 -15.75
C PHE A 270 -3.04 0.02 -15.45
N GLU A 271 -2.99 -0.35 -14.19
CA GLU A 271 -3.42 -1.62 -13.63
C GLU A 271 -4.56 -1.41 -12.65
N LEU A 272 -5.48 -2.37 -12.60
CA LEU A 272 -6.63 -2.35 -11.69
C LEU A 272 -6.58 -3.52 -10.72
N GLU A 273 -6.90 -3.24 -9.46
CA GLU A 273 -7.31 -4.22 -8.47
C GLU A 273 -8.75 -3.98 -8.06
N VAL A 274 -9.48 -5.06 -7.78
CA VAL A 274 -10.82 -5.01 -7.20
C VAL A 274 -10.76 -5.59 -5.80
N SER A 275 -11.22 -4.82 -4.79
CA SER A 275 -11.25 -5.26 -3.40
C SER A 275 -12.69 -5.51 -2.93
N VAL A 276 -12.95 -6.71 -2.42
CA VAL A 276 -14.20 -7.06 -1.74
C VAL A 276 -13.93 -7.69 -0.37
N ASP A 277 -12.81 -7.33 0.25
CA ASP A 277 -12.36 -7.88 1.53
C ASP A 277 -13.06 -7.26 2.76
N GLU A 278 -13.60 -6.05 2.64
CA GLU A 278 -14.34 -5.36 3.72
C GLU A 278 -15.84 -5.79 3.73
N THR A 279 -16.13 -7.12 3.76
CA THR A 279 -17.48 -7.71 3.90
C THR A 279 -17.66 -8.39 5.25
N ASP A 280 -18.91 -8.65 5.69
CA ASP A 280 -19.16 -9.28 6.99
C ASP A 280 -18.80 -10.77 7.02
N GLN A 281 -18.92 -11.44 5.88
CA GLN A 281 -18.63 -12.87 5.75
C GLN A 281 -17.57 -13.15 4.70
N PRO A 282 -16.79 -14.23 4.81
CA PRO A 282 -15.85 -14.65 3.78
C PRO A 282 -16.52 -14.74 2.41
N THR A 283 -15.80 -14.39 1.36
CA THR A 283 -16.23 -14.54 -0.02
C THR A 283 -16.22 -16.02 -0.39
N SER A 284 -17.36 -16.63 -0.64
CA SER A 284 -17.40 -18.03 -1.09
C SER A 284 -16.81 -18.20 -2.50
N HIS A 285 -16.37 -19.41 -2.83
CA HIS A 285 -15.82 -19.70 -4.17
C HIS A 285 -16.84 -19.42 -5.29
N THR A 286 -18.14 -19.68 -5.05
CA THR A 286 -19.21 -19.35 -6.01
C THR A 286 -19.38 -17.85 -6.19
N GLU A 287 -19.26 -17.07 -5.11
CA GLU A 287 -19.28 -15.59 -5.17
C GLU A 287 -18.05 -15.04 -5.89
N HIS A 288 -16.87 -15.61 -5.63
CA HIS A 288 -15.66 -15.22 -6.38
C HIS A 288 -15.79 -15.51 -7.87
N LEU A 289 -16.30 -16.71 -8.23
CA LEU A 289 -16.57 -17.05 -9.62
C LEU A 289 -17.60 -16.10 -10.26
N TYR A 290 -18.65 -15.71 -9.53
CA TYR A 290 -19.62 -14.73 -9.97
C TYR A 290 -18.97 -13.37 -10.23
N LEU A 291 -18.18 -12.86 -9.29
CA LEU A 291 -17.43 -11.60 -9.43
C LEU A 291 -16.55 -11.61 -10.69
N ALA A 292 -15.71 -12.63 -10.85
CA ALA A 292 -14.80 -12.74 -11.99
C ALA A 292 -15.57 -12.84 -13.32
N SER A 293 -16.67 -13.60 -13.36
CA SER A 293 -17.49 -13.76 -14.56
C SER A 293 -18.17 -12.46 -14.97
N GLU A 294 -18.74 -11.73 -14.02
CA GLU A 294 -19.47 -10.50 -14.29
C GLU A 294 -18.56 -9.33 -14.63
N LEU A 295 -17.43 -9.17 -13.91
CA LEU A 295 -16.42 -8.16 -14.25
C LEU A 295 -15.91 -8.37 -15.68
N LYS A 296 -15.60 -9.62 -16.06
CA LYS A 296 -15.17 -9.97 -17.42
C LYS A 296 -16.25 -9.69 -18.46
N ARG A 297 -17.51 -10.02 -18.16
CA ARG A 297 -18.66 -9.76 -19.05
C ARG A 297 -18.87 -8.26 -19.28
N LEU A 298 -18.64 -7.42 -18.26
CA LEU A 298 -18.76 -5.96 -18.34
C LEU A 298 -17.53 -5.28 -18.95
N GLY A 299 -16.51 -6.06 -19.36
CA GLY A 299 -15.30 -5.55 -20.03
C GLY A 299 -14.26 -4.96 -19.09
N VAL A 300 -14.42 -5.12 -17.77
CA VAL A 300 -13.42 -4.70 -16.79
C VAL A 300 -12.16 -5.56 -16.94
N LYS A 301 -11.00 -4.92 -16.98
CA LYS A 301 -9.68 -5.59 -16.99
C LYS A 301 -9.00 -5.33 -15.66
N TRP A 302 -8.63 -6.39 -14.95
CA TRP A 302 -7.96 -6.29 -13.66
C TRP A 302 -6.76 -7.24 -13.61
N VAL A 303 -5.77 -6.92 -12.77
CA VAL A 303 -4.57 -7.73 -12.56
C VAL A 303 -4.52 -8.34 -11.16
N SER A 304 -5.41 -7.90 -10.26
CA SER A 304 -5.47 -8.37 -8.87
C SER A 304 -6.89 -8.29 -8.33
N LEU A 305 -7.25 -9.23 -7.45
CA LEU A 305 -8.53 -9.25 -6.74
C LEU A 305 -8.30 -9.65 -5.28
N ALA A 306 -8.91 -8.91 -4.36
CA ALA A 306 -8.89 -9.18 -2.93
C ALA A 306 -10.26 -9.68 -2.45
N PRO A 307 -10.50 -11.00 -2.36
CA PRO A 307 -11.67 -11.53 -1.66
C PRO A 307 -11.45 -11.47 -0.16
N ARG A 308 -12.52 -11.57 0.63
CA ARG A 308 -12.40 -11.84 2.05
C ARG A 308 -12.19 -13.34 2.27
N TYR A 309 -11.01 -13.70 2.74
CA TYR A 309 -10.68 -15.10 3.09
C TYR A 309 -11.27 -15.51 4.44
N VAL A 310 -11.33 -16.82 4.70
CA VAL A 310 -11.70 -17.36 6.02
C VAL A 310 -10.68 -16.95 7.09
N GLY A 311 -11.15 -16.87 8.34
CA GLY A 311 -10.35 -16.39 9.47
C GLY A 311 -10.37 -14.88 9.63
N ARG A 312 -9.45 -14.34 10.43
CA ARG A 312 -9.38 -12.91 10.73
C ARG A 312 -8.03 -12.32 10.35
N PHE A 313 -8.07 -11.25 9.56
CA PHE A 313 -6.93 -10.48 9.07
C PHE A 313 -6.88 -9.14 9.82
N GLU A 314 -6.60 -9.21 11.12
CA GLU A 314 -6.54 -8.03 11.97
C GLU A 314 -5.26 -7.23 11.74
N LYS A 315 -5.28 -5.95 12.07
CA LYS A 315 -4.19 -5.02 11.71
C LYS A 315 -2.95 -5.24 12.57
N GLY A 316 -1.78 -5.45 11.92
CA GLY A 316 -0.48 -5.48 12.58
C GLY A 316 -0.16 -6.73 13.40
N VAL A 317 -0.99 -7.76 13.35
CA VAL A 317 -0.82 -9.04 14.04
C VAL A 317 -0.92 -10.21 13.08
N ASP A 318 -0.49 -11.41 13.49
CA ASP A 318 -0.54 -12.59 12.63
C ASP A 318 -1.98 -13.06 12.36
N TYR A 319 -2.14 -13.93 11.39
CA TYR A 319 -3.43 -14.53 11.03
C TYR A 319 -4.08 -15.23 12.24
N ILE A 320 -5.37 -15.03 12.41
CA ILE A 320 -6.13 -15.64 13.49
C ILE A 320 -7.18 -16.58 12.88
N GLY A 321 -6.96 -17.88 12.98
CA GLY A 321 -7.85 -18.89 12.43
C GLY A 321 -7.17 -20.24 12.27
N ASP A 322 -7.90 -21.18 11.67
CA ASP A 322 -7.37 -22.50 11.32
C ASP A 322 -6.59 -22.41 10.00
N LEU A 323 -5.29 -22.78 10.04
CA LEU A 323 -4.42 -22.72 8.88
C LEU A 323 -4.83 -23.69 7.77
N ALA A 324 -5.36 -24.88 8.11
CA ALA A 324 -5.80 -25.84 7.11
C ALA A 324 -7.09 -25.36 6.41
N ALA A 325 -7.99 -24.72 7.16
CA ALA A 325 -9.17 -24.07 6.58
C ALA A 325 -8.77 -22.92 5.64
N PHE A 326 -7.79 -22.10 6.04
CA PHE A 326 -7.26 -21.05 5.16
C PHE A 326 -6.65 -21.63 3.89
N GLU A 327 -5.83 -22.69 3.98
CA GLU A 327 -5.21 -23.32 2.82
C GLU A 327 -6.26 -23.88 1.85
N ALA A 328 -7.30 -24.55 2.36
CA ALA A 328 -8.39 -25.07 1.53
C ALA A 328 -9.19 -23.96 0.83
N ASP A 329 -9.52 -22.89 1.56
CA ASP A 329 -10.21 -21.73 1.03
C ASP A 329 -9.38 -21.01 -0.03
N PHE A 330 -8.13 -20.71 0.29
CA PHE A 330 -7.20 -20.01 -0.61
C PHE A 330 -6.91 -20.83 -1.88
N ALA A 331 -6.81 -22.17 -1.79
CA ALA A 331 -6.64 -23.05 -2.94
C ALA A 331 -7.79 -22.92 -3.95
N GLY A 332 -9.05 -22.89 -3.47
CA GLY A 332 -10.21 -22.68 -4.33
C GLY A 332 -10.19 -21.31 -5.02
N HIS A 333 -9.86 -20.25 -4.28
CA HIS A 333 -9.70 -18.92 -4.84
C HIS A 333 -8.59 -18.87 -5.90
N THR A 334 -7.46 -19.54 -5.69
CA THR A 334 -6.36 -19.57 -6.66
C THR A 334 -6.71 -20.34 -7.94
N ALA A 335 -7.49 -21.41 -7.82
CA ALA A 335 -7.98 -22.16 -8.98
C ALA A 335 -8.89 -21.28 -9.86
N ILE A 336 -9.83 -20.54 -9.24
CA ILE A 336 -10.69 -19.59 -9.95
C ILE A 336 -9.86 -18.48 -10.62
N ALA A 337 -8.89 -17.89 -9.88
CA ALA A 337 -8.04 -16.84 -10.40
C ALA A 337 -7.22 -17.27 -11.62
N ARG A 338 -6.73 -18.51 -11.65
CA ARG A 338 -6.03 -19.06 -12.81
C ARG A 338 -6.94 -19.27 -14.01
N GLN A 339 -8.13 -19.84 -13.80
CA GLN A 339 -9.04 -20.22 -14.90
C GLN A 339 -9.77 -19.02 -15.50
N PHE A 340 -10.18 -18.04 -14.68
CA PHE A 340 -10.94 -16.85 -15.13
C PHE A 340 -10.08 -15.63 -15.38
N GLY A 341 -8.79 -15.69 -15.05
CA GLY A 341 -7.79 -14.67 -15.29
C GLY A 341 -6.79 -14.99 -16.41
N PRO A 342 -5.48 -15.09 -16.13
CA PRO A 342 -4.89 -15.06 -14.77
C PRO A 342 -4.90 -13.65 -14.15
N TYR A 343 -5.07 -13.62 -12.81
CA TYR A 343 -4.86 -12.43 -11.96
C TYR A 343 -4.29 -12.84 -10.60
N LYS A 344 -3.71 -11.88 -9.90
CA LYS A 344 -3.16 -12.07 -8.56
C LYS A 344 -4.28 -12.12 -7.52
N LEU A 345 -4.08 -12.93 -6.48
CA LEU A 345 -4.86 -12.82 -5.26
C LEU A 345 -4.17 -11.85 -4.31
N SER A 346 -4.91 -10.85 -3.86
CA SER A 346 -4.40 -9.85 -2.94
C SER A 346 -4.70 -10.22 -1.49
N LEU A 347 -3.68 -10.10 -0.66
CA LEU A 347 -3.78 -10.21 0.79
C LEU A 347 -3.86 -8.79 1.37
N HIS A 348 -5.09 -8.26 1.46
CA HIS A 348 -5.34 -7.00 2.17
C HIS A 348 -5.23 -7.22 3.68
N SER A 349 -4.86 -6.17 4.43
CA SER A 349 -4.43 -6.34 5.83
C SER A 349 -3.36 -7.43 5.96
N GLY A 350 -2.54 -7.58 4.92
CA GLY A 350 -1.53 -8.61 4.79
C GLY A 350 -0.30 -8.41 5.69
N SER A 351 -0.18 -7.27 6.38
CA SER A 351 0.91 -7.04 7.33
C SER A 351 0.95 -8.11 8.42
N ASP A 352 2.16 -8.62 8.68
CA ASP A 352 2.45 -9.50 9.81
C ASP A 352 1.71 -10.86 9.82
N LYS A 353 1.22 -11.32 8.67
CA LYS A 353 0.52 -12.59 8.49
C LYS A 353 1.51 -13.75 8.21
N PHE A 354 2.56 -13.82 9.01
CA PHE A 354 3.71 -14.71 8.76
C PHE A 354 3.33 -16.18 8.65
N SER A 355 2.33 -16.63 9.40
CA SER A 355 1.90 -18.03 9.43
C SER A 355 1.28 -18.50 8.11
N ILE A 356 0.70 -17.61 7.29
CA ILE A 356 0.04 -17.97 6.02
C ILE A 356 0.86 -17.67 4.77
N TYR A 357 1.93 -16.88 4.84
CA TYR A 357 2.69 -16.51 3.65
C TYR A 357 3.27 -17.70 2.87
N PRO A 358 3.86 -18.74 3.52
CA PRO A 358 4.37 -19.89 2.78
C PRO A 358 3.28 -20.60 1.99
N SER A 359 2.10 -20.81 2.59
CA SER A 359 0.96 -21.41 1.93
C SER A 359 0.40 -20.55 0.81
N ALA A 360 0.31 -19.24 1.01
CA ALA A 360 -0.15 -18.31 -0.02
C ALA A 360 0.80 -18.31 -1.23
N ASN A 361 2.12 -18.28 -1.01
CA ASN A 361 3.09 -18.36 -2.10
C ASN A 361 2.98 -19.67 -2.87
N ARG A 362 2.97 -20.79 -2.15
CA ARG A 362 2.91 -22.15 -2.72
C ARG A 362 1.65 -22.35 -3.57
N LEU A 363 0.48 -21.97 -3.02
CA LEU A 363 -0.82 -22.21 -3.68
C LEU A 363 -1.03 -21.26 -4.87
N ALA A 364 -0.70 -19.99 -4.74
CA ALA A 364 -0.87 -19.00 -5.81
C ALA A 364 0.19 -19.09 -6.90
N ARG A 365 1.27 -19.85 -6.71
CA ARG A 365 2.35 -20.01 -7.70
C ARG A 365 2.86 -18.68 -8.24
N GLY A 366 3.13 -17.74 -7.35
CA GLY A 366 3.64 -16.41 -7.72
C GLY A 366 2.58 -15.38 -8.14
N LEU A 367 1.29 -15.72 -8.11
CA LEU A 367 0.19 -14.79 -8.38
C LEU A 367 -0.36 -14.19 -7.08
N VAL A 368 0.49 -13.50 -6.33
CA VAL A 368 0.14 -12.85 -5.05
C VAL A 368 0.45 -11.36 -5.10
N HIS A 369 -0.45 -10.57 -4.52
CA HIS A 369 -0.19 -9.19 -4.14
C HIS A 369 -0.35 -9.05 -2.61
N LEU A 370 0.69 -8.56 -1.93
CA LEU A 370 0.70 -8.35 -0.49
C LEU A 370 0.58 -6.87 -0.18
N LYS A 371 -0.35 -6.46 0.70
CA LYS A 371 -0.45 -5.07 1.19
C LYS A 371 -0.07 -4.95 2.65
N THR A 372 0.88 -4.03 2.95
CA THR A 372 1.51 -3.90 4.27
C THR A 372 1.45 -2.46 4.81
N ALA A 373 0.36 -1.76 4.57
CA ALA A 373 0.25 -0.31 4.76
C ALA A 373 0.56 0.22 6.17
N GLY A 374 0.33 -0.55 7.22
CA GLY A 374 0.47 -0.04 8.60
C GLY A 374 1.78 -0.34 9.30
N THR A 375 2.54 -1.30 8.81
CA THR A 375 3.73 -1.84 9.47
C THR A 375 4.84 -0.80 9.64
N SER A 376 5.05 0.05 8.63
CA SER A 376 6.13 1.06 8.68
C SER A 376 5.95 2.04 9.84
N TYR A 377 4.70 2.38 10.21
CA TYR A 377 4.43 3.21 11.37
C TYR A 377 4.81 2.51 12.69
N LEU A 378 4.53 1.21 12.82
CA LEU A 378 4.94 0.46 14.02
C LEU A 378 6.47 0.38 14.15
N GLU A 379 7.19 0.26 13.05
CA GLU A 379 8.66 0.28 13.07
C GLU A 379 9.23 1.70 13.32
N ALA A 380 8.49 2.75 12.95
CA ALA A 380 8.81 4.11 13.41
C ALA A 380 8.66 4.21 14.93
N LEU A 381 7.55 3.73 15.49
CA LEU A 381 7.34 3.68 16.95
C LEU A 381 8.41 2.85 17.66
N ARG A 382 8.88 1.75 17.06
CA ARG A 382 10.02 0.97 17.59
C ARG A 382 11.30 1.82 17.66
N THR A 383 11.52 2.66 16.66
CA THR A 383 12.65 3.59 16.66
C THR A 383 12.49 4.66 17.76
N ILE A 384 11.27 5.19 17.94
CA ILE A 384 10.97 6.13 19.01
C ILE A 384 11.18 5.48 20.37
N ALA A 385 10.66 4.27 20.59
CA ALA A 385 10.83 3.53 21.85
C ALA A 385 12.31 3.38 22.26
N ALA A 386 13.20 3.21 21.27
CA ALA A 386 14.63 3.06 21.51
C ALA A 386 15.39 4.40 21.68
N ARG A 387 14.89 5.52 21.11
CA ARG A 387 15.60 6.79 21.04
C ARG A 387 15.04 7.89 21.93
N ASP A 388 13.74 7.87 22.16
CA ASP A 388 12.99 8.78 23.03
C ASP A 388 11.89 7.99 23.75
N PRO A 389 12.24 7.20 24.78
CA PRO A 389 11.29 6.38 25.52
C PRO A 389 10.16 7.18 26.15
N ASP A 390 10.43 8.41 26.58
CA ASP A 390 9.44 9.29 27.20
C ASP A 390 8.36 9.68 26.18
N LEU A 391 8.75 10.07 24.96
CA LEU A 391 7.81 10.32 23.88
C LEU A 391 6.99 9.06 23.54
N PHE A 392 7.63 7.89 23.52
CA PHE A 392 6.92 6.64 23.25
C PHE A 392 5.88 6.33 24.32
N GLN A 393 6.22 6.54 25.59
CA GLN A 393 5.30 6.38 26.73
C GLN A 393 4.09 7.31 26.60
N GLU A 394 4.31 8.59 26.27
CA GLU A 394 3.24 9.54 26.03
C GLU A 394 2.32 9.10 24.89
N ILE A 395 2.90 8.65 23.76
CA ILE A 395 2.15 8.15 22.60
C ILE A 395 1.33 6.92 23.00
N TYR A 396 1.90 5.98 23.72
CA TYR A 396 1.20 4.76 24.11
C TYR A 396 0.06 5.04 25.10
N ALA A 397 0.27 5.91 26.08
CA ALA A 397 -0.79 6.35 27.00
C ALA A 397 -1.96 6.99 26.24
N PHE A 398 -1.67 7.91 25.31
CA PHE A 398 -2.67 8.55 24.46
C PHE A 398 -3.37 7.54 23.54
N ALA A 399 -2.64 6.59 22.95
CA ALA A 399 -3.20 5.55 22.10
C ALA A 399 -4.21 4.68 22.86
N ARG A 400 -3.92 4.32 24.12
CA ARG A 400 -4.86 3.58 24.97
C ARG A 400 -6.13 4.37 25.25
N GLU A 401 -6.01 5.68 25.48
CA GLU A 401 -7.16 6.60 25.69
C GLU A 401 -8.05 6.66 24.44
N ARG A 402 -7.43 6.76 23.24
CA ARG A 402 -8.14 6.90 21.95
C ARG A 402 -8.70 5.60 21.40
N TYR A 403 -8.17 4.46 21.81
CA TYR A 403 -8.49 3.17 21.22
C TYR A 403 -10.00 2.83 21.20
N PRO A 404 -10.81 3.08 22.26
CA PRO A 404 -12.25 2.78 22.22
C PRO A 404 -13.00 3.47 21.08
N ASP A 405 -12.61 4.70 20.75
CA ASP A 405 -13.21 5.49 19.68
C ASP A 405 -12.66 5.07 18.31
N ASP A 406 -11.34 4.94 18.19
CA ASP A 406 -10.66 4.71 16.91
C ASP A 406 -10.93 3.31 16.35
N LYS A 407 -11.11 2.29 17.23
CA LYS A 407 -11.35 0.91 16.81
C LYS A 407 -12.70 0.69 16.09
N VAL A 408 -13.66 1.60 16.26
CA VAL A 408 -15.02 1.45 15.68
C VAL A 408 -14.98 1.26 14.17
N SER A 409 -13.96 1.78 13.49
CA SER A 409 -13.77 1.67 12.05
C SER A 409 -12.89 0.50 11.61
N TYR A 410 -12.55 -0.43 12.53
CA TYR A 410 -11.70 -1.58 12.26
C TYR A 410 -12.29 -2.88 12.80
N HIS A 411 -11.94 -3.98 12.16
CA HIS A 411 -12.17 -5.33 12.70
C HIS A 411 -10.92 -5.77 13.46
N VAL A 412 -10.91 -5.53 14.76
CA VAL A 412 -9.78 -5.84 15.67
C VAL A 412 -10.31 -6.38 16.99
N SER A 413 -9.53 -7.22 17.66
CA SER A 413 -9.92 -7.93 18.87
C SER A 413 -9.08 -7.59 20.11
N ALA A 414 -8.16 -6.63 20.01
CA ALA A 414 -7.38 -6.20 21.17
C ALA A 414 -8.27 -5.66 22.30
N GLU A 415 -7.92 -6.04 23.51
CA GLU A 415 -8.59 -5.66 24.75
C GLU A 415 -7.65 -4.77 25.60
N LEU A 416 -8.14 -3.59 26.01
CA LEU A 416 -7.35 -2.63 26.79
C LEU A 416 -6.83 -3.23 28.10
N GLU A 417 -7.60 -4.12 28.71
CA GLU A 417 -7.30 -4.78 29.98
C GLU A 417 -6.16 -5.79 29.86
N LYS A 418 -5.91 -6.29 28.65
CA LYS A 418 -4.81 -7.24 28.36
C LYS A 418 -3.53 -6.54 27.95
N ALA A 419 -3.63 -5.31 27.47
CA ALA A 419 -2.46 -4.51 27.16
C ALA A 419 -1.82 -3.96 28.45
N PRO A 420 -0.48 -4.03 28.61
CA PRO A 420 0.19 -3.49 29.78
C PRO A 420 -0.15 -2.02 30.03
N LEU A 421 -0.26 -1.60 31.29
CA LEU A 421 -0.36 -0.19 31.63
C LEU A 421 0.99 0.51 31.39
N PRO A 422 1.01 1.79 30.98
CA PRO A 422 2.26 2.50 30.72
C PRO A 422 3.24 2.51 31.91
N GLU A 423 2.72 2.55 33.15
CA GLU A 423 3.49 2.51 34.38
C GLU A 423 4.10 1.13 34.71
N ASP A 424 3.55 0.06 34.14
CA ASP A 424 4.01 -1.32 34.36
C ASP A 424 5.07 -1.75 33.31
N VAL A 425 5.29 -0.97 32.26
CA VAL A 425 6.24 -1.30 31.21
C VAL A 425 7.66 -0.96 31.63
N THR A 426 8.49 -1.97 31.80
CA THR A 426 9.92 -1.82 32.16
C THR A 426 10.85 -1.71 30.95
N ALA A 427 10.40 -2.20 29.77
CA ALA A 427 11.16 -2.18 28.53
C ALA A 427 10.20 -2.00 27.32
N TRP A 428 10.31 -0.88 26.64
CA TRP A 428 9.39 -0.48 25.57
C TRP A 428 9.53 -1.28 24.28
N ASP A 429 10.70 -1.83 23.99
CA ASP A 429 10.98 -2.63 22.79
C ASP A 429 10.12 -3.90 22.71
N GLY A 430 9.84 -4.53 23.85
CA GLY A 430 8.97 -5.70 23.94
C GLY A 430 7.48 -5.40 23.76
N LEU A 431 7.04 -4.17 23.99
CA LEU A 431 5.62 -3.80 23.92
C LEU A 431 5.04 -3.98 22.50
N LEU A 432 5.84 -3.69 21.47
CA LEU A 432 5.45 -3.86 20.07
C LEU A 432 5.36 -5.34 19.62
N GLU A 433 5.73 -6.29 20.46
CA GLU A 433 5.50 -7.73 20.22
C GLU A 433 4.26 -8.25 20.97
N GLN A 434 3.70 -7.46 21.89
CA GLN A 434 2.49 -7.81 22.63
C GLN A 434 1.26 -7.50 21.78
N PHE A 435 0.38 -8.50 21.61
CA PHE A 435 -0.75 -8.48 20.68
C PHE A 435 -1.64 -7.24 20.84
N ASP A 436 -2.16 -7.03 22.07
CA ASP A 436 -3.14 -5.96 22.31
C ASP A 436 -2.50 -4.57 22.16
N ALA A 437 -1.31 -4.38 22.72
CA ALA A 437 -0.60 -3.11 22.62
C ALA A 437 -0.24 -2.77 21.17
N ARG A 438 0.16 -3.78 20.38
CA ARG A 438 0.49 -3.62 18.97
C ARG A 438 -0.73 -3.20 18.13
N GLU A 439 -1.89 -3.82 18.33
CA GLU A 439 -3.13 -3.41 17.66
C GLU A 439 -3.60 -2.02 18.10
N ILE A 440 -3.56 -1.72 19.40
CA ILE A 440 -3.89 -0.40 19.94
C ILE A 440 -3.06 0.69 19.23
N LEU A 441 -1.74 0.54 19.20
CA LEU A 441 -0.84 1.48 18.55
C LEU A 441 -1.09 1.56 17.03
N HIS A 442 -1.39 0.42 16.39
CA HIS A 442 -1.66 0.40 14.95
C HIS A 442 -2.95 1.15 14.59
N VAL A 443 -4.03 0.94 15.35
CA VAL A 443 -5.37 1.49 15.07
C VAL A 443 -5.43 2.99 15.31
N THR A 444 -4.73 3.46 16.34
CA THR A 444 -4.78 4.87 16.80
C THR A 444 -3.81 5.81 16.07
N PHE A 445 -3.11 5.33 15.04
CA PHE A 445 -2.12 6.14 14.29
C PHE A 445 -2.69 7.49 13.83
N GLY A 446 -3.96 7.50 13.38
CA GLY A 446 -4.60 8.71 12.89
C GLY A 446 -4.74 9.77 13.97
N SER A 447 -5.24 9.38 15.14
CA SER A 447 -5.36 10.26 16.32
C SER A 447 -3.99 10.73 16.78
N VAL A 448 -3.00 9.84 16.90
CA VAL A 448 -1.63 10.19 17.33
C VAL A 448 -0.99 11.22 16.37
N LEU A 449 -1.10 11.01 15.06
CA LEU A 449 -0.44 11.88 14.06
C LEU A 449 -1.18 13.20 13.82
N SER A 450 -2.46 13.29 14.20
CA SER A 450 -3.28 14.50 13.94
C SER A 450 -3.63 15.28 15.19
N ASP A 451 -3.37 14.76 16.40
CA ASP A 451 -3.67 15.45 17.66
C ASP A 451 -2.95 16.79 17.77
N GLN A 452 -3.64 17.78 18.32
CA GLN A 452 -3.16 19.16 18.44
C GLN A 452 -3.28 19.63 19.90
N THR A 453 -2.27 20.34 20.32
CA THR A 453 -2.28 21.10 21.58
C THR A 453 -3.21 22.32 21.47
N SER A 454 -3.53 22.96 22.57
CA SER A 454 -4.44 24.13 22.63
C SER A 454 -3.96 25.33 21.82
N ASP A 455 -2.67 25.40 21.51
CA ASP A 455 -2.05 26.43 20.63
C ASP A 455 -1.96 26.00 19.15
N GLY A 456 -2.55 24.84 18.80
CA GLY A 456 -2.65 24.34 17.42
C GLY A 456 -1.42 23.62 16.90
N GLN A 457 -0.39 23.37 17.72
CA GLN A 457 0.76 22.58 17.33
C GLN A 457 0.41 21.09 17.33
N ARG A 458 1.05 20.31 16.46
CA ARG A 458 0.88 18.85 16.46
C ARG A 458 1.60 18.24 17.68
N ARG A 459 0.82 17.70 18.60
CA ARG A 459 1.32 17.24 19.90
C ARG A 459 2.44 16.21 19.81
N PHE A 460 2.30 15.22 18.93
CA PHE A 460 3.25 14.11 18.81
C PHE A 460 4.03 14.13 17.49
N PHE A 461 3.39 14.53 16.40
CA PHE A 461 3.92 14.40 15.04
C PHE A 461 5.27 15.07 14.86
N ASP A 462 5.41 16.34 15.28
CA ASP A 462 6.64 17.09 15.04
C ASP A 462 7.80 16.53 15.85
N ARG A 463 7.54 16.09 17.09
CA ARG A 463 8.54 15.41 17.96
C ARG A 463 8.94 14.06 17.38
N LEU A 464 7.97 13.26 16.93
CA LEU A 464 8.19 11.97 16.28
C LEU A 464 9.04 12.12 15.03
N MET A 465 8.71 13.07 14.15
CA MET A 465 9.48 13.36 12.94
C MET A 465 10.90 13.83 13.26
N ALA A 466 11.08 14.66 14.28
CA ALA A 466 12.40 15.11 14.71
C ALA A 466 13.30 13.94 15.16
N VAL A 467 12.75 12.99 15.91
CA VAL A 467 13.49 11.77 16.32
C VAL A 467 13.85 10.91 15.12
N LEU A 468 12.94 10.71 14.17
CA LEU A 468 13.21 9.91 12.97
C LEU A 468 14.24 10.57 12.05
N HIS A 469 14.14 11.88 11.84
CA HIS A 469 15.14 12.64 11.07
C HIS A 469 16.53 12.63 11.73
N ALA A 470 16.61 12.62 13.04
CA ALA A 470 17.87 12.48 13.77
C ALA A 470 18.43 11.04 13.74
N ASN A 471 17.61 10.04 13.40
CA ASN A 471 17.98 8.63 13.45
C ASN A 471 17.55 7.85 12.18
N PRO A 472 17.83 8.35 10.96
CA PRO A 472 17.30 7.75 9.71
C PRO A 472 17.82 6.32 9.50
N GLU A 473 19.07 6.04 9.84
CA GLU A 473 19.67 4.71 9.71
C GLU A 473 19.04 3.68 10.68
N ALA A 474 18.73 4.09 11.90
CA ALA A 474 18.05 3.21 12.86
C ALA A 474 16.64 2.83 12.38
N TYR A 475 15.90 3.81 11.84
CA TYR A 475 14.57 3.56 11.28
C TYR A 475 14.65 2.67 10.03
N ALA A 476 15.54 2.96 9.10
CA ALA A 476 15.73 2.15 7.90
C ALA A 476 16.13 0.70 8.24
N ALA A 477 16.99 0.50 9.24
CA ALA A 477 17.39 -0.84 9.68
C ALA A 477 16.25 -1.62 10.36
N ASN A 478 15.38 -0.95 11.12
CA ASN A 478 14.18 -1.57 11.69
C ASN A 478 13.23 -2.03 10.57
N LEU A 479 12.98 -1.17 9.59
CA LEU A 479 12.16 -1.48 8.41
C LEU A 479 12.75 -2.64 7.60
N GLU A 480 14.04 -2.59 7.26
CA GLU A 480 14.73 -3.65 6.52
C GLU A 480 14.53 -5.00 7.21
N ARG A 481 14.88 -5.09 8.50
CA ARG A 481 14.76 -6.33 9.29
C ARG A 481 13.33 -6.85 9.32
N HIS A 482 12.35 -5.96 9.53
CA HIS A 482 10.95 -6.35 9.64
C HIS A 482 10.38 -6.78 8.29
N PHE A 483 10.63 -6.01 7.22
CA PHE A 483 10.09 -6.31 5.89
C PHE A 483 10.75 -7.52 5.22
N VAL A 484 12.01 -7.84 5.50
CA VAL A 484 12.62 -9.10 5.05
C VAL A 484 11.79 -10.31 5.49
N ARG A 485 11.23 -10.30 6.70
CA ARG A 485 10.33 -11.37 7.19
C ARG A 485 9.05 -11.49 6.36
N HIS A 486 8.50 -10.38 5.84
CA HIS A 486 7.34 -10.39 4.95
C HIS A 486 7.68 -10.93 3.56
N LEU A 487 8.86 -10.62 3.07
CA LEU A 487 9.25 -10.84 1.69
C LEU A 487 9.85 -12.23 1.46
N GLN A 488 10.65 -12.71 2.42
CA GLN A 488 11.40 -13.96 2.28
C GLN A 488 10.53 -15.16 1.89
N PRO A 489 9.32 -15.39 2.45
CA PRO A 489 8.47 -16.52 2.07
C PRO A 489 8.05 -16.53 0.59
N PHE A 490 8.05 -15.36 -0.08
CA PHE A 490 7.68 -15.24 -1.49
C PHE A 490 8.88 -15.30 -2.45
N THR A 491 10.09 -15.52 -1.94
CA THR A 491 11.31 -15.65 -2.77
C THR A 491 11.62 -17.09 -3.13
N GLU A 492 11.04 -18.04 -2.45
CA GLU A 492 11.22 -19.45 -2.72
C GLU A 492 10.58 -19.82 -4.06
N ASN A 493 11.34 -20.52 -4.91
CA ASN A 493 10.79 -21.02 -6.16
C ASN A 493 9.73 -22.07 -5.83
N VAL A 494 8.50 -21.78 -6.18
CA VAL A 494 7.42 -22.77 -6.13
C VAL A 494 7.54 -23.64 -7.37
N PRO A 495 7.68 -24.98 -7.25
CA PRO A 495 7.82 -25.91 -8.37
C PRO A 495 6.60 -25.91 -9.30
#